data_b20d9a30937f0fb41c95feda8e5ae319
#
_entry.id   b20d9a30937f0fb41c95feda8e5ae319
#
_cell.length_a   1.000
_cell.length_b   1.000
_cell.length_c   1.000
_cell.angle_alpha   90.00
_cell.angle_beta   90.00
_cell.angle_gamma   90.00
#
_symmetry.space_group_name_H-M   'P 1'
#
loop_
_entity.id
_entity.type
_entity.pdbx_description
1 polymer ?
#
loop_
_entity_poly.entity_id
_entity_poly.type
_entity_poly.pdbx_seq_one_letter_code
_entity_poly.pdbx_strand_id
1 'polypeptide(L)'
;MFTKKGDAAVLAKLGEAPAQYREMGERLHAIIRESAPSLEPIVRWGLPFYVKDGKDVCYIKPDKDFIAFGFGEVVNPTREEGASMHPVAWTLTSLDDTTEARIRALIEKAVA
;
A
#
# COMPACT_ATOMS: atom_id res chain seq x y z
N MET A 1 5.66 5.15 20.29
CA MET A 1 4.54 4.67 19.48
C MET A 1 4.66 3.16 19.25
N PHE A 2 3.56 2.47 19.31
CA PHE A 2 3.55 1.03 19.12
C PHE A 2 3.45 0.67 17.65
N THR A 3 4.31 -0.25 17.21
CA THR A 3 4.20 -0.89 15.92
C THR A 3 3.59 -2.26 16.13
N LYS A 4 2.51 -2.55 15.44
CA LYS A 4 1.89 -3.88 15.44
C LYS A 4 2.26 -4.59 14.14
N LYS A 5 2.53 -5.88 14.21
CA LYS A 5 3.01 -6.65 13.06
C LYS A 5 2.00 -7.71 12.64
N GLY A 6 2.02 -8.01 11.35
CA GLY A 6 1.31 -9.14 10.76
C GLY A 6 0.02 -8.77 10.05
N ASP A 7 -0.48 -9.73 9.27
CA ASP A 7 -1.70 -9.54 8.49
C ASP A 7 -2.90 -9.23 9.37
N ALA A 8 -3.04 -9.91 10.51
CA ALA A 8 -4.17 -9.68 11.40
C ALA A 8 -4.22 -8.23 11.90
N ALA A 9 -3.05 -7.65 12.24
CA ALA A 9 -2.99 -6.27 12.70
C ALA A 9 -3.41 -5.29 11.59
N VAL A 10 -2.96 -5.54 10.37
CA VAL A 10 -3.31 -4.70 9.22
C VAL A 10 -4.80 -4.82 8.91
N LEU A 11 -5.34 -6.04 8.88
CA LEU A 11 -6.76 -6.25 8.60
C LEU A 11 -7.65 -5.62 9.67
N ALA A 12 -7.24 -5.68 10.94
CA ALA A 12 -7.98 -5.01 12.02
C ALA A 12 -8.01 -3.49 11.80
N LYS A 13 -6.88 -2.93 11.38
CA LYS A 13 -6.80 -1.48 11.12
C LYS A 13 -7.65 -1.08 9.91
N LEU A 14 -7.60 -1.85 8.84
CA LEU A 14 -8.42 -1.60 7.65
C LEU A 14 -9.91 -1.73 7.95
N GLY A 15 -10.27 -2.59 8.90
CA GLY A 15 -11.66 -2.74 9.37
C GLY A 15 -12.23 -1.48 10.01
N GLU A 16 -11.38 -0.54 10.44
CA GLU A 16 -11.81 0.75 11.02
C GLU A 16 -12.10 1.81 9.95
N ALA A 17 -11.81 1.53 8.68
CA ALA A 17 -12.04 2.49 7.59
C ALA A 17 -13.54 2.75 7.40
N PRO A 18 -13.91 3.87 6.77
CA PRO A 18 -15.30 4.11 6.38
C PRO A 18 -15.85 2.90 5.62
N ALA A 19 -17.11 2.54 5.89
CA ALA A 19 -17.72 1.32 5.37
C ALA A 19 -17.55 1.17 3.85
N GLN A 20 -17.67 2.25 3.12
CA GLN A 20 -17.56 2.25 1.65
C GLN A 20 -16.16 1.88 1.14
N TYR A 21 -15.12 2.03 1.98
CA TYR A 21 -13.74 1.73 1.59
C TYR A 21 -13.15 0.52 2.29
N ARG A 22 -13.89 -0.07 3.21
CA ARG A 22 -13.41 -1.20 4.01
C ARG A 22 -13.05 -2.40 3.14
N GLU A 23 -13.95 -2.77 2.26
CA GLU A 23 -13.75 -3.89 1.35
C GLU A 23 -12.60 -3.62 0.37
N MET A 24 -12.51 -2.39 -0.15
CA MET A 24 -11.44 -2.01 -1.04
C MET A 24 -10.08 -2.06 -0.35
N GLY A 25 -10.00 -1.62 0.90
CA GLY A 25 -8.78 -1.70 1.69
C GLY A 25 -8.33 -3.13 1.91
N GLU A 26 -9.27 -4.02 2.24
CA GLU A 26 -8.98 -5.45 2.41
C GLU A 26 -8.52 -6.08 1.10
N ARG A 27 -9.10 -5.67 -0.02
CA ARG A 27 -8.68 -6.16 -1.34
C ARG A 27 -7.28 -5.68 -1.69
N LEU A 28 -6.95 -4.41 -1.41
CA LEU A 28 -5.60 -3.88 -1.60
C LEU A 28 -4.58 -4.68 -0.79
N HIS A 29 -4.90 -5.00 0.46
CA HIS A 29 -4.03 -5.82 1.29
C HIS A 29 -3.76 -7.17 0.63
N ALA A 30 -4.81 -7.82 0.13
CA ALA A 30 -4.67 -9.11 -0.55
C ALA A 30 -3.77 -8.99 -1.79
N ILE A 31 -3.97 -7.95 -2.59
CA ILE A 31 -3.16 -7.70 -3.79
C ILE A 31 -1.68 -7.55 -3.43
N ILE A 32 -1.39 -6.77 -2.39
CA ILE A 32 -0.01 -6.54 -1.96
C ILE A 32 0.62 -7.85 -1.49
N ARG A 33 -0.10 -8.63 -0.68
CA ARG A 33 0.42 -9.91 -0.17
C ARG A 33 0.65 -10.93 -1.29
N GLU A 34 -0.23 -10.96 -2.27
CA GLU A 34 -0.09 -11.84 -3.43
C GLU A 34 1.05 -11.42 -4.35
N SER A 35 1.19 -10.12 -4.58
CA SER A 35 2.19 -9.58 -5.50
C SER A 35 3.61 -9.60 -4.93
N ALA A 36 3.75 -9.45 -3.63
CA ALA A 36 5.04 -9.38 -2.97
C ALA A 36 4.99 -10.06 -1.59
N PRO A 37 4.98 -11.41 -1.55
CA PRO A 37 4.86 -12.14 -0.29
C PRO A 37 6.04 -11.90 0.67
N SER A 38 7.17 -11.38 0.17
CA SER A 38 8.33 -11.08 1.02
C SER A 38 8.16 -9.84 1.88
N LEU A 39 7.15 -9.01 1.61
CA LEU A 39 6.90 -7.81 2.40
C LEU A 39 6.31 -8.19 3.75
N GLU A 40 6.76 -7.50 4.80
CA GLU A 40 6.19 -7.66 6.14
C GLU A 40 5.10 -6.62 6.35
N PRO A 41 3.85 -7.04 6.58
CA PRO A 41 2.77 -6.08 6.88
C PRO A 41 2.87 -5.63 8.35
N ILE A 42 2.80 -4.33 8.56
CA ILE A 42 2.82 -3.73 9.91
C ILE A 42 1.82 -2.60 9.99
N VAL A 43 1.43 -2.23 11.21
CA VAL A 43 0.67 -1.00 11.47
C VAL A 43 1.56 -0.07 12.27
N ARG A 44 1.82 1.10 11.70
CA ARG A 44 2.67 2.13 12.33
C ARG A 44 2.02 3.47 12.07
N TRP A 45 2.00 4.33 13.09
CA TRP A 45 1.32 5.63 13.02
C TRP A 45 -0.16 5.50 12.62
N GLY A 46 -0.80 4.38 13.01
CA GLY A 46 -2.18 4.13 12.69
C GLY A 46 -2.45 3.73 11.24
N LEU A 47 -1.43 3.40 10.45
CA LEU A 47 -1.55 3.07 9.04
C LEU A 47 -0.90 1.73 8.70
N PRO A 48 -1.48 0.98 7.76
CA PRO A 48 -0.82 -0.19 7.19
C PRO A 48 0.40 0.20 6.36
N PHE A 49 1.55 -0.37 6.71
CA PHE A 49 2.80 -0.27 5.95
C PHE A 49 3.27 -1.66 5.57
N TYR A 50 3.98 -1.75 4.46
CA TYR A 50 4.54 -3.01 3.99
C TYR A 50 6.03 -2.79 3.81
N VAL A 51 6.84 -3.50 4.60
CA VAL A 51 8.27 -3.21 4.72
C VAL A 51 9.12 -4.40 4.30
N LYS A 52 10.34 -4.11 3.87
CA LYS A 52 11.33 -5.13 3.51
C LYS A 52 12.72 -4.58 3.83
N ASP A 53 13.50 -5.38 4.58
CA ASP A 53 14.88 -5.03 4.94
C ASP A 53 14.99 -3.63 5.55
N GLY A 54 14.02 -3.29 6.42
CA GLY A 54 13.99 -2.02 7.12
C GLY A 54 13.52 -0.83 6.30
N LYS A 55 13.05 -1.07 5.06
CA LYS A 55 12.58 -0.01 4.17
C LYS A 55 11.08 -0.10 3.99
N ASP A 56 10.41 1.05 4.04
CA ASP A 56 8.99 1.15 3.72
C ASP A 56 8.83 1.02 2.21
N VAL A 57 8.17 -0.04 1.76
CA VAL A 57 7.95 -0.26 0.33
C VAL A 57 6.67 0.42 -0.13
N CYS A 58 5.56 0.15 0.56
CA CYS A 58 4.29 0.80 0.24
C CYS A 58 3.41 0.91 1.48
N TYR A 59 2.32 1.67 1.36
CA TYR A 59 1.38 1.86 2.46
C TYR A 59 -0.02 2.09 1.92
N ILE A 60 -1.01 1.89 2.80
CA ILE A 60 -2.43 2.17 2.53
C ILE A 60 -2.89 3.21 3.55
N LYS A 61 -3.54 4.28 3.09
CA LYS A 61 -4.10 5.30 3.98
C LYS A 61 -5.56 5.52 3.64
N PRO A 62 -6.50 4.83 4.32
CA PRO A 62 -7.92 5.13 4.14
C PRO A 62 -8.23 6.55 4.61
N ASP A 63 -9.04 7.25 3.83
CA ASP A 63 -9.48 8.59 4.16
C ASP A 63 -11.00 8.63 4.02
N LYS A 64 -11.60 9.80 4.24
CA LYS A 64 -13.05 9.96 4.20
C LYS A 64 -13.62 9.73 2.80
N ASP A 65 -12.95 10.26 1.78
CA ASP A 65 -13.46 10.30 0.41
C ASP A 65 -12.67 9.43 -0.57
N PHE A 66 -11.61 8.77 -0.11
CA PHE A 66 -10.76 7.94 -0.96
C PHE A 66 -9.83 7.08 -0.10
N ILE A 67 -9.13 6.16 -0.75
CA ILE A 67 -7.99 5.48 -0.14
C ILE A 67 -6.74 5.97 -0.86
N ALA A 68 -5.74 6.42 -0.11
CA ALA A 68 -4.43 6.71 -0.68
C ALA A 68 -3.57 5.45 -0.64
N PHE A 69 -2.87 5.19 -1.74
CA PHE A 69 -1.91 4.11 -1.85
C PHE A 69 -0.61 4.72 -2.34
N GLY A 70 0.48 4.49 -1.64
CA GLY A 70 1.75 5.11 -1.98
C GLY A 70 2.95 4.22 -1.75
N PHE A 71 4.10 4.67 -2.24
CA PHE A 71 5.38 3.98 -2.12
C PHE A 71 6.34 4.79 -1.27
N GLY A 72 7.29 4.10 -0.64
CA GLY A 72 8.43 4.75 -0.01
C GLY A 72 9.33 5.35 -1.08
N GLU A 73 9.93 6.50 -0.78
CA GLU A 73 10.74 7.23 -1.75
C GLU A 73 11.92 6.43 -2.29
N VAL A 74 12.56 5.64 -1.43
CA VAL A 74 13.75 4.87 -1.81
C VAL A 74 13.46 3.77 -2.84
N VAL A 75 12.26 3.20 -2.78
CA VAL A 75 11.86 2.07 -3.64
C VAL A 75 10.79 2.45 -4.65
N ASN A 76 10.55 3.74 -4.85
CA ASN A 76 9.48 4.21 -5.72
C ASN A 76 9.65 3.68 -7.15
N PRO A 77 8.73 2.83 -7.63
CA PRO A 77 8.85 2.20 -8.94
C PRO A 77 8.59 3.17 -10.10
N THR A 78 8.09 4.38 -9.82
CA THR A 78 7.79 5.38 -10.85
C THR A 78 8.94 6.36 -11.04
N ARG A 79 10.00 6.25 -10.24
CA ARG A 79 11.15 7.15 -10.35
C ARG A 79 11.87 6.89 -11.67
N GLU A 80 12.04 7.94 -12.46
CA GLU A 80 12.79 7.90 -13.71
C GLU A 80 14.14 8.57 -13.52
N GLU A 81 15.19 8.00 -14.11
CA GLU A 81 16.53 8.55 -14.01
C GLU A 81 16.57 9.96 -14.60
N GLY A 82 17.13 10.88 -13.84
CA GLY A 82 17.24 12.29 -14.27
C GLY A 82 15.99 13.12 -14.07
N ALA A 83 14.86 12.52 -13.68
CA ALA A 83 13.64 13.26 -13.42
C ALA A 83 13.75 14.03 -12.11
N SER A 84 13.33 15.29 -12.11
CA SER A 84 13.28 16.11 -10.90
C SER A 84 11.95 15.94 -10.15
N MET A 85 10.97 15.30 -10.78
CA MET A 85 9.64 15.11 -10.19
C MET A 85 9.05 13.78 -10.63
N HIS A 86 8.45 13.05 -9.69
CA HIS A 86 7.80 11.76 -9.95
C HIS A 86 6.67 11.53 -8.96
N PRO A 87 5.63 10.78 -9.33
CA PRO A 87 4.55 10.48 -8.40
C PRO A 87 5.02 9.49 -7.33
N VAL A 88 4.46 9.60 -6.13
CA VAL A 88 4.78 8.72 -5.01
C VAL A 88 3.51 8.09 -4.43
N ALA A 89 2.35 8.67 -4.68
CA ALA A 89 1.09 8.17 -4.16
C ALA A 89 -0.06 8.48 -5.12
N TRP A 90 -1.11 7.68 -4.99
CA TRP A 90 -2.34 7.81 -5.77
C TRP A 90 -3.54 7.77 -4.83
N THR A 91 -4.65 8.38 -5.25
CA THR A 91 -5.93 8.26 -4.54
C THR A 91 -6.83 7.30 -5.33
N LEU A 92 -7.48 6.40 -4.62
CA LEU A 92 -8.36 5.39 -5.19
C LEU A 92 -9.77 5.61 -4.70
N THR A 93 -10.72 5.69 -5.62
CA THR A 93 -12.15 5.74 -5.31
C THR A 93 -12.85 4.46 -5.73
N SER A 94 -12.20 3.65 -6.54
CA SER A 94 -12.68 2.33 -6.93
C SER A 94 -11.47 1.44 -7.25
N LEU A 95 -11.71 0.15 -7.37
CA LEU A 95 -10.66 -0.82 -7.62
C LEU A 95 -11.15 -1.82 -8.68
N ASP A 96 -11.08 -1.38 -9.93
CA ASP A 96 -11.43 -2.24 -11.06
C ASP A 96 -10.24 -3.10 -11.51
N ASP A 97 -10.48 -3.99 -12.47
CA ASP A 97 -9.45 -4.94 -12.94
C ASP A 97 -8.22 -4.23 -13.50
N THR A 98 -8.41 -3.14 -14.23
CA THR A 98 -7.31 -2.36 -14.79
C THR A 98 -6.46 -1.73 -13.70
N THR A 99 -7.11 -1.17 -12.68
CA THR A 99 -6.44 -0.56 -11.54
C THR A 99 -5.68 -1.62 -10.74
N GLU A 100 -6.29 -2.79 -10.49
CA GLU A 100 -5.61 -3.88 -9.80
C GLU A 100 -4.36 -4.33 -10.55
N ALA A 101 -4.46 -4.50 -11.86
CA ALA A 101 -3.32 -4.91 -12.68
C ALA A 101 -2.17 -3.89 -12.61
N ARG A 102 -2.50 -2.62 -12.63
CA ARG A 102 -1.51 -1.54 -12.52
C ARG A 102 -0.82 -1.57 -11.15
N ILE A 103 -1.59 -1.73 -10.09
CA ILE A 103 -1.05 -1.80 -8.73
C ILE A 103 -0.11 -2.99 -8.59
N ARG A 104 -0.51 -4.18 -9.08
CA ARG A 104 0.32 -5.37 -9.03
C ARG A 104 1.66 -5.16 -9.74
N ALA A 105 1.61 -4.56 -10.94
CA ALA A 105 2.82 -4.29 -11.72
C ALA A 105 3.76 -3.32 -10.99
N LEU A 106 3.22 -2.28 -10.37
CA LEU A 106 4.01 -1.31 -9.60
C LEU A 106 4.68 -1.97 -8.38
N ILE A 107 3.93 -2.80 -7.65
CA ILE A 107 4.45 -3.50 -6.48
C ILE A 107 5.57 -4.46 -6.88
N GLU A 108 5.35 -5.23 -7.93
CA GLU A 108 6.34 -6.19 -8.42
C GLU A 108 7.64 -5.48 -8.84
N LYS A 109 7.50 -4.32 -9.50
CA LYS A 109 8.66 -3.52 -9.87
C LYS A 109 9.39 -2.95 -8.64
N ALA A 110 8.65 -2.55 -7.62
CA ALA A 110 9.23 -1.98 -6.41
C ALA A 110 10.08 -2.98 -5.62
N VAL A 111 9.73 -4.27 -5.68
CA VAL A 111 10.45 -5.33 -4.95
C VAL A 111 11.44 -6.12 -5.81
N ALA A 112 11.49 -5.82 -7.09
CA ALA A 112 12.39 -6.51 -8.02
C ALA A 112 13.87 -6.27 -7.72
#